data_fcc5b1d25344936a4c125fcdcfb0919e
#
_entry.id   fcc5b1d25344936a4c125fcdcfb0919e
#
_cell.length_a   1.000
_cell.length_b   1.000
_cell.length_c   1.000
_cell.angle_alpha   90.00
_cell.angle_beta   90.00
_cell.angle_gamma   90.00
#
_symmetry.space_group_name_H-M   'P 1'
#
loop_
_entity.id
_entity.type
_entity.pdbx_description
1 polymer ?
#
loop_
_entity_poly.entity_id
_entity_poly.type
_entity_poly.pdbx_seq_one_letter_code
_entity_poly.pdbx_strand_id
1 'polypeptide(L)'
;MFKLGIKLELINKNPCDLIELPKFDNKRYFDYSITIQKRFIKAICENTDDNSDIFFFLLHGRRKNEVLSLKFSDINFKTRTYTIPFKINKAKRDMIYKMSDELYTRLYKRYIVAKEQKRLNDYVFINPMTDNKFKDLRKSWASLLKRNNLPKIRLHDIRHLIGTYSINYLKIPIEQVSFTLGHTNIITTQKYITANVKKSKETIEILLNSI
;
A
#
# COMPACT_ATOMS: atom_id res chain seq x y z
N MET A 1 -4.83 7.00 28.11
CA MET A 1 -4.47 7.40 29.49
C MET A 1 -5.71 7.59 30.36
N PHE A 2 -6.62 8.54 30.12
CA PHE A 2 -7.80 8.80 30.96
C PHE A 2 -8.76 7.62 31.13
N LYS A 3 -9.02 6.81 30.07
CA LYS A 3 -9.85 5.59 30.18
C LYS A 3 -9.28 4.57 31.20
N LEU A 4 -7.97 4.49 31.35
CA LEU A 4 -7.30 3.65 32.30
C LEU A 4 -7.47 4.25 33.72
N GLY A 5 -7.33 5.57 33.86
CA GLY A 5 -7.56 6.26 35.12
C GLY A 5 -8.99 6.07 35.67
N ILE A 6 -10.01 6.11 34.78
CA ILE A 6 -11.40 5.82 35.14
C ILE A 6 -11.53 4.35 35.56
N LYS A 7 -10.94 3.41 34.83
CA LYS A 7 -10.99 1.98 35.16
C LYS A 7 -10.29 1.64 36.46
N LEU A 8 -9.31 2.42 36.88
CA LEU A 8 -8.57 2.30 38.12
C LEU A 8 -9.16 3.18 39.24
N GLU A 9 -10.34 3.77 39.04
CA GLU A 9 -11.03 4.67 39.95
C GLU A 9 -10.21 5.88 40.43
N LEU A 10 -9.16 6.24 39.70
CA LEU A 10 -8.29 7.38 39.99
C LEU A 10 -8.91 8.73 39.57
N ILE A 11 -9.87 8.71 38.64
CA ILE A 11 -10.63 9.86 38.17
C ILE A 11 -12.06 9.44 37.82
N ASN A 12 -13.02 10.29 38.09
CA ASN A 12 -14.43 10.00 37.86
C ASN A 12 -14.91 10.31 36.45
N LYS A 13 -14.21 11.21 35.74
CA LYS A 13 -14.57 11.65 34.37
C LYS A 13 -13.32 11.83 33.52
N ASN A 14 -13.46 11.59 32.24
CA ASN A 14 -12.41 11.96 31.29
C ASN A 14 -12.52 13.48 31.02
N PRO A 15 -11.50 14.29 31.33
CA PRO A 15 -11.56 15.74 31.14
C PRO A 15 -11.65 16.15 29.66
N CYS A 16 -11.36 15.24 28.74
CA CYS A 16 -11.43 15.49 27.30
C CYS A 16 -12.81 15.23 26.68
N ASP A 17 -13.79 14.69 27.43
CA ASP A 17 -15.10 14.36 26.86
C ASP A 17 -15.92 15.61 26.47
N LEU A 18 -15.60 16.76 27.07
CA LEU A 18 -16.22 18.06 26.73
C LEU A 18 -15.51 18.80 25.61
N ILE A 19 -14.39 18.26 25.08
CA ILE A 19 -13.63 18.90 24.01
C ILE A 19 -14.19 18.45 22.67
N GLU A 20 -14.90 19.34 21.98
CA GLU A 20 -15.25 19.11 20.58
C GLU A 20 -14.01 19.30 19.70
N LEU A 21 -13.48 18.21 19.21
CA LEU A 21 -12.38 18.26 18.24
C LEU A 21 -12.93 18.78 16.90
N PRO A 22 -12.31 19.81 16.30
CA PRO A 22 -12.71 20.29 14.99
C PRO A 22 -12.61 19.14 13.96
N LYS A 23 -13.72 18.89 13.25
CA LYS A 23 -13.77 17.89 12.18
C LYS A 23 -13.11 18.49 10.94
N PHE A 24 -11.84 18.19 10.73
CA PHE A 24 -11.16 18.53 9.48
C PHE A 24 -11.46 17.45 8.43
N ASP A 25 -11.94 17.84 7.26
CA ASP A 25 -11.97 16.94 6.11
C ASP A 25 -10.57 16.81 5.53
N ASN A 26 -9.80 15.91 6.12
CA ASN A 26 -8.45 15.57 5.67
C ASN A 26 -8.44 14.54 4.52
N LYS A 27 -9.59 14.32 3.88
CA LYS A 27 -9.68 13.43 2.74
C LYS A 27 -8.87 14.00 1.59
N ARG A 28 -7.73 13.40 1.31
CA ARG A 28 -6.96 13.68 0.10
C ARG A 28 -7.45 12.73 -0.98
N TYR A 29 -8.09 13.30 -1.98
CA TYR A 29 -8.43 12.56 -3.18
C TYR A 29 -7.18 12.44 -4.06
N PHE A 30 -6.97 11.26 -4.64
CA PHE A 30 -5.91 11.06 -5.63
C PHE A 30 -6.46 11.45 -7.01
N ASP A 31 -6.68 12.77 -7.17
CA ASP A 31 -7.37 13.36 -8.32
C ASP A 31 -6.36 13.76 -9.40
N TYR A 32 -5.64 12.78 -9.91
CA TYR A 32 -4.77 12.96 -11.05
C TYR A 32 -5.37 12.33 -12.30
N SER A 33 -5.17 12.99 -13.47
CA SER A 33 -5.58 12.42 -14.75
C SER A 33 -5.02 11.01 -14.95
N ILE A 34 -5.71 10.21 -15.74
CA ILE A 34 -5.28 8.83 -16.07
C ILE A 34 -3.86 8.82 -16.66
N THR A 35 -3.52 9.80 -17.48
CA THR A 35 -2.19 9.97 -18.07
C THR A 35 -1.12 10.13 -16.99
N ILE A 36 -1.36 10.96 -15.99
CA ILE A 36 -0.43 11.14 -14.86
C ILE A 36 -0.34 9.86 -14.02
N GLN A 37 -1.46 9.19 -13.77
CA GLN A 37 -1.47 7.92 -13.03
C GLN A 37 -0.63 6.84 -13.77
N LYS A 38 -0.78 6.71 -15.08
CA LYS A 38 0.06 5.80 -15.90
C LYS A 38 1.54 6.15 -15.82
N ARG A 39 1.89 7.44 -15.85
CA ARG A 39 3.28 7.89 -15.73
C ARG A 39 3.88 7.54 -14.36
N PHE A 40 3.13 7.63 -13.25
CA PHE A 40 3.59 7.16 -11.94
C PHE A 40 3.93 5.67 -11.96
N ILE A 41 2.99 4.84 -12.47
CA ILE A 41 3.19 3.39 -12.54
C ILE A 41 4.42 3.07 -13.41
N LYS A 42 4.54 3.67 -14.58
CA LYS A 42 5.68 3.49 -15.50
C LYS A 42 6.99 3.86 -14.82
N ALA A 43 7.06 5.04 -14.19
CA ALA A 43 8.26 5.52 -13.50
C ALA A 43 8.71 4.57 -12.37
N ILE A 44 7.77 3.95 -11.65
CA ILE A 44 8.09 2.96 -10.62
C ILE A 44 8.60 1.65 -11.24
N CYS A 45 7.95 1.17 -12.30
CA CYS A 45 8.32 -0.08 -12.97
C CYS A 45 9.70 0.00 -13.65
N GLU A 46 10.01 1.13 -14.28
CA GLU A 46 11.26 1.37 -15.02
C GLU A 46 12.41 1.89 -14.13
N ASN A 47 12.14 2.12 -12.84
CA ASN A 47 13.18 2.58 -11.92
C ASN A 47 14.23 1.49 -11.69
N THR A 48 15.51 1.86 -11.77
CA THR A 48 16.66 0.97 -11.58
C THR A 48 17.51 1.31 -10.36
N ASP A 49 17.09 2.29 -9.55
CA ASP A 49 17.82 2.67 -8.34
C ASP A 49 17.85 1.53 -7.31
N ASP A 50 18.73 1.61 -6.32
CA ASP A 50 18.86 0.64 -5.22
C ASP A 50 17.56 0.35 -4.48
N ASN A 51 16.64 1.34 -4.44
CA ASN A 51 15.33 1.23 -3.81
C ASN A 51 14.19 0.83 -4.79
N SER A 52 14.52 0.53 -6.05
CA SER A 52 13.53 0.22 -7.10
C SER A 52 12.59 -0.92 -6.71
N ASP A 53 13.14 -2.00 -6.16
CA ASP A 53 12.34 -3.15 -5.76
C ASP A 53 11.37 -2.84 -4.61
N ILE A 54 11.75 -1.93 -3.71
CA ILE A 54 10.86 -1.46 -2.64
C ILE A 54 9.67 -0.71 -3.24
N PHE A 55 9.93 0.23 -4.16
CA PHE A 55 8.87 0.99 -4.82
C PHE A 55 7.99 0.10 -5.67
N PHE A 56 8.59 -0.85 -6.40
CA PHE A 56 7.85 -1.86 -7.15
C PHE A 56 6.97 -2.72 -6.24
N PHE A 57 7.48 -3.17 -5.10
CA PHE A 57 6.68 -3.93 -4.14
C PHE A 57 5.50 -3.13 -3.57
N LEU A 58 5.65 -1.82 -3.40
CA LEU A 58 4.54 -0.95 -2.97
C LEU A 58 3.40 -0.92 -3.99
N LEU A 59 3.66 -1.12 -5.30
CA LEU A 59 2.62 -1.29 -6.33
C LEU A 59 1.75 -2.53 -6.10
N HIS A 60 2.19 -3.50 -5.31
CA HIS A 60 1.34 -4.64 -4.90
C HIS A 60 0.36 -4.27 -3.78
N GLY A 61 0.20 -2.99 -3.49
CA GLY A 61 -0.75 -2.48 -2.53
C GLY A 61 -0.33 -2.66 -1.06
N ARG A 62 0.93 -2.97 -0.77
CA ARG A 62 1.41 -3.13 0.61
C ARG A 62 1.70 -1.78 1.26
N ARG A 63 1.60 -1.73 2.61
CA ARG A 63 2.00 -0.54 3.36
C ARG A 63 3.52 -0.47 3.46
N LYS A 64 4.07 0.75 3.45
CA LYS A 64 5.53 0.94 3.54
C LYS A 64 6.18 0.09 4.63
N ASN A 65 5.64 0.13 5.84
CA ASN A 65 6.22 -0.61 6.96
C ASN A 65 6.08 -2.14 6.82
N GLU A 66 5.03 -2.63 6.15
CA GLU A 66 4.88 -4.05 5.83
C GLU A 66 6.01 -4.49 4.90
N VAL A 67 6.28 -3.73 3.84
CA VAL A 67 7.38 -4.03 2.90
C VAL A 67 8.73 -3.95 3.59
N LEU A 68 9.01 -2.87 4.31
CA LEU A 68 10.31 -2.65 4.96
C LEU A 68 10.60 -3.60 6.13
N SER A 69 9.58 -4.23 6.69
CA SER A 69 9.75 -5.18 7.80
C SER A 69 9.66 -6.64 7.35
N LEU A 70 9.50 -6.89 6.03
CA LEU A 70 9.45 -8.25 5.48
C LEU A 70 10.81 -8.93 5.63
N LYS A 71 10.81 -10.17 6.07
CA LYS A 71 11.99 -11.03 6.16
C LYS A 71 11.96 -12.11 5.08
N PHE A 72 13.10 -12.72 4.78
CA PHE A 72 13.14 -13.86 3.86
C PHE A 72 12.35 -15.06 4.38
N SER A 73 12.23 -15.22 5.70
CA SER A 73 11.37 -16.24 6.32
C SER A 73 9.88 -16.07 6.04
N ASP A 74 9.45 -14.86 5.66
CA ASP A 74 8.07 -14.58 5.32
C ASP A 74 7.76 -14.88 3.83
N ILE A 75 8.75 -15.34 3.05
CA ILE A 75 8.63 -15.59 1.62
C ILE A 75 8.75 -17.08 1.32
N ASN A 76 7.77 -17.61 0.59
CA ASN A 76 7.82 -18.96 0.05
C ASN A 76 8.01 -18.90 -1.48
N PHE A 77 9.24 -19.11 -1.92
CA PHE A 77 9.58 -19.09 -3.35
C PHE A 77 9.01 -20.31 -4.11
N LYS A 78 8.78 -21.44 -3.45
CA LYS A 78 8.19 -22.63 -4.09
C LYS A 78 6.73 -22.39 -4.47
N THR A 79 5.95 -21.78 -3.59
CA THR A 79 4.53 -21.47 -3.83
C THR A 79 4.32 -20.07 -4.42
N ARG A 80 5.40 -19.28 -4.57
CA ARG A 80 5.39 -17.88 -5.01
C ARG A 80 4.46 -17.01 -4.17
N THR A 81 4.54 -17.17 -2.84
CA THR A 81 3.73 -16.41 -1.89
C THR A 81 4.60 -15.66 -0.89
N TYR A 82 4.05 -14.59 -0.32
CA TYR A 82 4.64 -13.94 0.84
C TYR A 82 3.56 -13.69 1.89
N THR A 83 3.98 -13.72 3.14
CA THR A 83 3.12 -13.48 4.31
C THR A 83 3.45 -12.13 4.91
N ILE A 84 2.44 -11.31 5.19
CA ILE A 84 2.58 -10.14 6.05
C ILE A 84 2.13 -10.55 7.44
N PRO A 85 3.07 -10.75 8.40
CA PRO A 85 2.74 -11.23 9.74
C PRO A 85 1.82 -10.28 10.50
N PHE A 86 0.97 -10.83 11.38
CA PHE A 86 0.03 -10.03 12.19
C PHE A 86 0.73 -8.95 13.04
N LYS A 87 1.95 -9.19 13.45
CA LYS A 87 2.75 -8.26 14.27
C LYS A 87 3.07 -6.95 13.57
N ILE A 88 3.14 -6.95 12.22
CA ILE A 88 3.54 -5.78 11.43
C ILE A 88 2.40 -5.17 10.62
N ASN A 89 1.19 -5.75 10.67
CA ASN A 89 0.03 -5.25 9.96
C ASN A 89 -1.10 -4.78 10.89
N LYS A 90 -1.98 -3.94 10.37
CA LYS A 90 -3.13 -3.42 11.13
C LYS A 90 -4.31 -4.41 11.21
N ALA A 91 -4.31 -5.45 10.40
CA ALA A 91 -5.41 -6.43 10.35
C ALA A 91 -5.38 -7.43 11.51
N LYS A 92 -4.30 -7.44 12.31
CA LYS A 92 -4.07 -8.34 13.45
C LYS A 92 -4.24 -9.83 13.11
N ARG A 93 -3.97 -10.21 11.87
CA ARG A 93 -3.93 -11.59 11.36
C ARG A 93 -2.89 -11.71 10.28
N ASP A 94 -2.34 -12.88 10.08
CA ASP A 94 -1.42 -13.14 8.98
C ASP A 94 -2.15 -13.01 7.65
N MET A 95 -1.52 -12.33 6.71
CA MET A 95 -2.09 -12.08 5.39
C MET A 95 -1.15 -12.64 4.33
N ILE A 96 -1.63 -13.63 3.58
CA ILE A 96 -0.86 -14.31 2.54
C ILE A 96 -1.26 -13.76 1.18
N TYR A 97 -0.26 -13.46 0.34
CA TYR A 97 -0.45 -12.93 -1.00
C TYR A 97 0.41 -13.68 -2.01
N LYS A 98 -0.10 -13.83 -3.23
CA LYS A 98 0.72 -14.30 -4.35
C LYS A 98 1.58 -13.18 -4.92
N MET A 99 2.76 -13.53 -5.38
CA MET A 99 3.62 -12.62 -6.12
C MET A 99 3.22 -12.59 -7.60
N SER A 100 3.37 -11.43 -8.23
CA SER A 100 3.47 -11.38 -9.69
C SER A 100 4.82 -11.95 -10.14
N ASP A 101 4.95 -12.36 -11.40
CA ASP A 101 6.20 -12.94 -11.92
C ASP A 101 7.37 -11.96 -11.79
N GLU A 102 7.12 -10.68 -12.04
CA GLU A 102 8.14 -9.65 -11.88
C GLU A 102 8.56 -9.46 -10.42
N LEU A 103 7.61 -9.43 -9.46
CA LEU A 103 7.95 -9.35 -8.05
C LEU A 103 8.74 -10.58 -7.60
N TYR A 104 8.34 -11.77 -8.04
CA TYR A 104 9.06 -13.00 -7.78
C TYR A 104 10.52 -12.90 -8.27
N THR A 105 10.72 -12.48 -9.51
CA THR A 105 12.05 -12.35 -10.12
C THR A 105 12.94 -11.39 -9.32
N ARG A 106 12.42 -10.23 -8.93
CA ARG A 106 13.14 -9.22 -8.14
C ARG A 106 13.51 -9.75 -6.76
N LEU A 107 12.56 -10.37 -6.05
CA LEU A 107 12.80 -10.92 -4.72
C LEU A 107 13.71 -12.15 -4.74
N TYR A 108 13.62 -12.98 -5.78
CA TYR A 108 14.49 -14.14 -5.93
C TYR A 108 15.95 -13.75 -6.18
N LYS A 109 16.21 -12.72 -6.99
CA LYS A 109 17.57 -12.15 -7.14
C LYS A 109 18.14 -11.72 -5.79
N ARG A 110 17.36 -11.00 -4.97
CA ARG A 110 17.77 -10.62 -3.61
C ARG A 110 18.01 -11.81 -2.70
N TYR A 111 17.18 -12.85 -2.81
CA TYR A 111 17.34 -14.08 -2.06
C TYR A 111 18.67 -14.78 -2.37
N ILE A 112 19.05 -14.87 -3.64
CA ILE A 112 20.33 -15.48 -4.03
C ILE A 112 21.51 -14.72 -3.40
N VAL A 113 21.54 -13.40 -3.54
CA VAL A 113 22.57 -12.55 -2.93
C VAL A 113 22.62 -12.71 -1.41
N ALA A 114 21.46 -12.69 -0.75
CA ALA A 114 21.39 -12.87 0.70
C ALA A 114 21.83 -14.27 1.15
N LYS A 115 21.57 -15.29 0.34
CA LYS A 115 22.03 -16.67 0.59
C LYS A 115 23.56 -16.78 0.53
N GLU A 116 24.18 -16.20 -0.49
CA GLU A 116 25.64 -16.14 -0.64
C GLU A 116 26.30 -15.40 0.53
N GLN A 117 25.67 -14.33 1.01
CA GLN A 117 26.11 -13.52 2.15
C GLN A 117 25.74 -14.13 3.52
N LYS A 118 25.07 -15.29 3.57
CA LYS A 118 24.57 -15.96 4.79
C LYS A 118 23.61 -15.09 5.62
N ARG A 119 22.79 -14.26 4.95
CA ARG A 119 21.90 -13.25 5.55
C ARG A 119 20.40 -13.57 5.40
N LEU A 120 20.01 -14.83 5.26
CA LEU A 120 18.62 -15.24 5.08
C LEU A 120 17.72 -15.01 6.30
N ASN A 121 18.29 -14.74 7.47
CA ASN A 121 17.53 -14.38 8.68
C ASN A 121 17.18 -12.89 8.76
N ASP A 122 17.72 -12.08 7.86
CA ASP A 122 17.59 -10.64 7.85
C ASP A 122 16.32 -10.15 7.11
N TYR A 123 16.14 -8.84 7.12
CA TYR A 123 15.12 -8.19 6.30
C TYR A 123 15.45 -8.33 4.81
N VAL A 124 14.42 -8.42 3.98
CA VAL A 124 14.57 -8.47 2.51
C VAL A 124 15.20 -7.18 1.97
N PHE A 125 14.89 -6.05 2.62
CA PHE A 125 15.35 -4.73 2.23
C PHE A 125 16.20 -4.11 3.34
N ILE A 126 17.52 -4.27 3.18
CA ILE A 126 18.52 -3.76 4.12
C ILE A 126 19.12 -2.47 3.57
N ASN A 127 19.22 -1.46 4.44
CA ASN A 127 19.96 -0.25 4.14
C ASN A 127 21.47 -0.54 4.34
N PRO A 128 22.27 -0.46 3.29
CA PRO A 128 23.69 -0.78 3.37
C PRO A 128 24.50 0.12 4.32
N MET A 129 24.01 1.34 4.58
CA MET A 129 24.69 2.27 5.49
C MET A 129 24.47 1.95 6.97
N THR A 130 23.35 1.33 7.34
CA THR A 130 22.99 1.09 8.75
C THR A 130 22.91 -0.39 9.10
N ASP A 131 23.11 -1.26 8.12
CA ASP A 131 22.95 -2.70 8.21
C ASP A 131 21.63 -3.15 8.86
N ASN A 132 20.56 -2.40 8.63
CA ASN A 132 19.24 -2.66 9.17
C ASN A 132 18.17 -2.29 8.13
N LYS A 133 16.90 -2.56 8.42
CA LYS A 133 15.80 -2.15 7.53
C LYS A 133 15.80 -0.64 7.29
N PHE A 134 15.35 -0.22 6.13
CA PHE A 134 15.15 1.20 5.84
C PHE A 134 14.15 1.83 6.81
N LYS A 135 14.48 3.02 7.33
CA LYS A 135 13.57 3.85 8.14
C LYS A 135 12.88 4.91 7.30
N ASP A 136 13.60 5.50 6.36
CA ASP A 136 13.12 6.60 5.54
C ASP A 136 13.51 6.41 4.06
N LEU A 137 12.55 6.63 3.19
CA LEU A 137 12.71 6.58 1.74
C LEU A 137 12.29 7.89 1.05
N ARG A 138 12.02 8.95 1.83
CA ARG A 138 11.49 10.21 1.29
C ARG A 138 12.43 10.86 0.27
N LYS A 139 13.74 10.82 0.52
CA LYS A 139 14.74 11.40 -0.40
C LYS A 139 14.76 10.63 -1.74
N SER A 140 14.87 9.29 -1.69
CA SER A 140 14.87 8.45 -2.91
C SER A 140 13.56 8.58 -3.68
N TRP A 141 12.43 8.62 -2.96
CA TRP A 141 11.12 8.84 -3.57
C TRP A 141 11.02 10.20 -4.26
N ALA A 142 11.42 11.28 -3.58
CA ALA A 142 11.42 12.62 -4.15
C ALA A 142 12.34 12.72 -5.38
N SER A 143 13.49 12.05 -5.37
CA SER A 143 14.40 11.98 -6.51
C SER A 143 13.75 11.28 -7.71
N LEU A 144 13.10 10.13 -7.50
CA LEU A 144 12.37 9.43 -8.56
C LEU A 144 11.28 10.31 -9.18
N LEU A 145 10.48 10.97 -8.36
CA LEU A 145 9.43 11.88 -8.85
C LEU A 145 10.01 13.04 -9.66
N LYS A 146 11.08 13.66 -9.16
CA LYS A 146 11.75 14.80 -9.83
C LYS A 146 12.31 14.40 -11.20
N ARG A 147 13.02 13.26 -11.29
CA ARG A 147 13.61 12.78 -12.57
C ARG A 147 12.56 12.49 -13.64
N ASN A 148 11.35 12.09 -13.22
CA ASN A 148 10.27 11.75 -14.14
C ASN A 148 9.28 12.91 -14.36
N ASN A 149 9.57 14.12 -13.86
CA ASN A 149 8.68 15.27 -13.92
C ASN A 149 7.26 14.93 -13.43
N LEU A 150 7.17 14.26 -12.27
CA LEU A 150 5.92 13.85 -11.65
C LEU A 150 5.56 14.76 -10.48
N PRO A 151 4.27 14.97 -10.22
CA PRO A 151 3.81 15.72 -9.05
C PRO A 151 4.31 15.11 -7.73
N LYS A 152 4.52 15.95 -6.72
CA LYS A 152 4.92 15.48 -5.39
C LYS A 152 3.76 14.76 -4.70
N ILE A 153 3.91 13.46 -4.47
CA ILE A 153 3.01 12.64 -3.68
C ILE A 153 3.78 11.90 -2.59
N ARG A 154 3.10 11.47 -1.54
CA ARG A 154 3.72 10.67 -0.48
C ARG A 154 3.82 9.21 -0.92
N LEU A 155 4.76 8.46 -0.37
CA LEU A 155 4.85 7.00 -0.60
C LEU A 155 3.53 6.27 -0.30
N HIS A 156 2.79 6.72 0.72
CA HIS A 156 1.49 6.11 1.04
C HIS A 156 0.44 6.34 -0.05
N ASP A 157 0.60 7.39 -0.84
CA ASP A 157 -0.35 7.72 -1.91
C ASP A 157 -0.23 6.76 -3.11
N ILE A 158 0.83 5.92 -3.19
CA ILE A 158 0.91 4.79 -4.14
C ILE A 158 -0.29 3.85 -3.96
N ARG A 159 -0.73 3.60 -2.71
CA ARG A 159 -1.94 2.78 -2.48
C ARG A 159 -3.21 3.47 -2.97
N HIS A 160 -3.28 4.80 -2.88
CA HIS A 160 -4.37 5.56 -3.48
C HIS A 160 -4.34 5.49 -5.00
N LEU A 161 -3.14 5.61 -5.60
CA LEU A 161 -2.93 5.41 -7.04
C LEU A 161 -3.47 4.05 -7.48
N ILE A 162 -3.06 2.97 -6.83
CA ILE A 162 -3.49 1.61 -7.18
C ILE A 162 -5.01 1.48 -7.07
N GLY A 163 -5.59 1.89 -5.93
CA GLY A 163 -7.04 1.81 -5.71
C GLY A 163 -7.82 2.57 -6.77
N THR A 164 -7.45 3.84 -7.00
CA THR A 164 -8.13 4.71 -7.97
C THR A 164 -7.98 4.21 -9.40
N TYR A 165 -6.76 3.83 -9.80
CA TYR A 165 -6.46 3.36 -11.15
C TYR A 165 -7.17 2.02 -11.45
N SER A 166 -7.11 1.07 -10.52
CA SER A 166 -7.74 -0.24 -10.68
C SER A 166 -9.25 -0.16 -10.81
N ILE A 167 -9.91 0.61 -9.94
CA ILE A 167 -11.37 0.71 -9.95
C ILE A 167 -11.87 1.57 -11.11
N ASN A 168 -11.32 2.77 -11.27
CA ASN A 168 -11.90 3.74 -12.20
C ASN A 168 -11.45 3.55 -13.64
N TYR A 169 -10.21 3.06 -13.85
CA TYR A 169 -9.67 2.86 -15.20
C TYR A 169 -9.70 1.40 -15.64
N LEU A 170 -9.17 0.46 -14.84
CA LEU A 170 -9.12 -0.95 -15.22
C LEU A 170 -10.45 -1.66 -14.98
N LYS A 171 -11.42 -1.02 -14.29
CA LYS A 171 -12.76 -1.57 -13.99
C LYS A 171 -12.70 -2.87 -13.15
N ILE A 172 -11.63 -3.03 -12.37
CA ILE A 172 -11.51 -4.17 -11.46
C ILE A 172 -12.57 -4.05 -10.35
N PRO A 173 -13.29 -5.14 -10.02
CA PRO A 173 -14.26 -5.14 -8.93
C PRO A 173 -13.67 -4.64 -7.61
N ILE A 174 -14.46 -3.86 -6.85
CA ILE A 174 -14.01 -3.25 -5.60
C ILE A 174 -13.57 -4.29 -4.57
N GLU A 175 -14.23 -5.45 -4.54
CA GLU A 175 -13.92 -6.58 -3.66
C GLU A 175 -12.49 -7.08 -3.92
N GLN A 176 -12.14 -7.26 -5.18
CA GLN A 176 -10.82 -7.71 -5.61
C GLN A 176 -9.74 -6.67 -5.26
N VAL A 177 -10.03 -5.40 -5.50
CA VAL A 177 -9.13 -4.30 -5.11
C VAL A 177 -8.99 -4.20 -3.59
N SER A 178 -10.09 -4.36 -2.85
CA SER A 178 -10.10 -4.38 -1.38
C SER A 178 -9.22 -5.50 -0.83
N PHE A 179 -9.35 -6.71 -1.38
CA PHE A 179 -8.50 -7.84 -1.04
C PHE A 179 -7.03 -7.55 -1.37
N THR A 180 -6.76 -7.07 -2.58
CA THR A 180 -5.40 -6.71 -3.04
C THR A 180 -4.76 -5.68 -2.11
N LEU A 181 -5.50 -4.68 -1.66
CA LEU A 181 -5.01 -3.68 -0.71
C LEU A 181 -4.95 -4.19 0.73
N GLY A 182 -5.51 -5.36 1.04
CA GLY A 182 -5.57 -5.89 2.40
C GLY A 182 -6.40 -5.02 3.34
N HIS A 183 -7.55 -4.55 2.86
CA HIS A 183 -8.53 -3.88 3.71
C HIS A 183 -9.39 -4.91 4.43
N THR A 184 -9.58 -4.73 5.74
CA THR A 184 -10.48 -5.57 6.55
C THR A 184 -11.95 -5.20 6.34
N ASN A 185 -12.20 -3.97 5.86
CA ASN A 185 -13.54 -3.46 5.56
C ASN A 185 -13.54 -2.83 4.16
N ILE A 186 -14.46 -3.26 3.31
CA ILE A 186 -14.63 -2.80 1.95
C ILE A 186 -14.96 -1.30 1.87
N ILE A 187 -15.61 -0.74 2.90
CA ILE A 187 -15.90 0.70 3.02
C ILE A 187 -14.63 1.53 2.87
N THR A 188 -13.50 1.01 3.35
CA THR A 188 -12.18 1.67 3.18
C THR A 188 -11.78 1.79 1.70
N THR A 189 -12.30 0.92 0.83
CA THR A 189 -12.01 0.91 -0.60
C THR A 189 -12.99 1.78 -1.38
N GLN A 190 -14.21 1.98 -0.89
CA GLN A 190 -15.23 2.80 -1.53
C GLN A 190 -14.78 4.25 -1.81
N LYS A 191 -13.87 4.77 -1.00
CA LYS A 191 -13.28 6.10 -1.21
C LYS A 191 -12.54 6.27 -2.56
N TYR A 192 -12.19 5.18 -3.23
CA TYR A 192 -11.54 5.20 -4.54
C TYR A 192 -12.53 5.25 -5.70
N ILE A 193 -13.81 5.04 -5.43
CA ILE A 193 -14.86 5.14 -6.46
C ILE A 193 -15.12 6.62 -6.73
N THR A 194 -14.87 7.03 -7.95
CA THR A 194 -15.32 8.34 -8.41
C THR A 194 -16.77 8.22 -8.80
N ALA A 195 -17.64 9.00 -8.18
CA ALA A 195 -19.04 9.07 -8.56
C ALA A 195 -19.14 9.47 -10.04
N ASN A 196 -19.71 8.60 -10.87
CA ASN A 196 -19.82 8.85 -12.30
C ASN A 196 -21.28 8.69 -12.73
N VAL A 197 -21.96 9.83 -12.89
CA VAL A 197 -23.35 9.91 -13.36
C VAL A 197 -23.53 9.20 -14.72
N LYS A 198 -22.49 9.25 -15.59
CA LYS A 198 -22.49 8.57 -16.88
C LYS A 198 -22.62 7.05 -16.75
N LYS A 199 -21.99 6.46 -15.73
CA LYS A 199 -22.11 5.01 -15.47
C LYS A 199 -23.51 4.60 -15.02
N SER A 200 -24.25 5.46 -14.33
CA SER A 200 -25.64 5.17 -13.97
C SER A 200 -26.50 5.03 -15.21
N LYS A 201 -26.32 5.91 -16.20
CA LYS A 201 -27.02 5.83 -17.50
C LYS A 201 -26.65 4.55 -18.23
N GLU A 202 -25.34 4.25 -18.38
CA GLU A 202 -24.86 3.04 -19.05
C GLU A 202 -25.43 1.77 -18.41
N THR A 203 -25.52 1.70 -17.08
CA THR A 203 -26.08 0.56 -16.36
C THR A 203 -27.56 0.36 -16.69
N ILE A 204 -28.34 1.44 -16.74
CA ILE A 204 -29.77 1.37 -17.10
C ILE A 204 -29.95 0.97 -18.58
N GLU A 205 -29.13 1.51 -19.48
CA GLU A 205 -29.17 1.13 -20.90
C GLU A 205 -28.87 -0.36 -21.11
N ILE A 206 -27.84 -0.89 -20.41
CA ILE A 206 -27.50 -2.32 -20.45
C ILE A 206 -28.69 -3.15 -19.93
N LEU A 207 -29.30 -2.76 -18.80
CA LEU A 207 -30.43 -3.47 -18.23
C LEU A 207 -31.62 -3.50 -19.22
N LEU A 208 -31.95 -2.35 -19.80
CA LEU A 208 -33.08 -2.24 -20.75
C LEU A 208 -32.84 -3.04 -22.04
N ASN A 209 -31.60 -3.15 -22.50
CA ASN A 209 -31.22 -3.91 -23.67
C ASN A 209 -31.09 -5.43 -23.40
N SER A 210 -31.21 -5.86 -22.14
CA SER A 210 -31.14 -7.29 -21.75
C SER A 210 -32.49 -7.96 -21.65
N ILE A 211 -33.58 -7.20 -21.85
CA ILE A 211 -34.97 -7.63 -21.83
C ILE A 211 -35.48 -7.76 -23.26
#